data_827871be29bc0aacdbc361c52e633738
#
_entry.id   827871be29bc0aacdbc361c52e633738
#
_cell.length_a   1.000
_cell.length_b   1.000
_cell.length_c   1.000
_cell.angle_alpha   90.00
_cell.angle_beta   90.00
_cell.angle_gamma   90.00
#
_symmetry.space_group_name_H-M   'P 1'
#
loop_
_entity.id
_entity.type
_entity.pdbx_description
1 polymer ?
#
loop_
_entity_poly.entity_id
_entity_poly.type
_entity_poly.pdbx_seq_one_letter_code
_entity_poly.pdbx_strand_id
1 'polypeptide(L)'
;MKHPQFLPTWSWRLNWDTIRHDLTIGSCPRGPADLDRLQAEARISAVLSLQHDECLEKLEIDYPRLARYGRAQGLRMEHSPMRDFDPEDQRRRLPEAVRILHDLLSQGHRVYLHCTAGINRSSLVAVAYLTWIEGQSLDDAMALLQGARPEVSPYWDAYEGCGQDLIARHADQIRQRIAELSRQNPGRSAKIHRSRAEREMIRTALIG
;
A
#
# COMPACT_ATOMS: atom_id res chain seq x y z
N MET A 1 2.64 -10.77 19.07
CA MET A 1 4.13 -10.72 18.92
C MET A 1 4.55 -9.27 18.91
N LYS A 2 5.63 -8.87 19.64
CA LYS A 2 6.11 -7.48 19.60
C LYS A 2 6.73 -7.22 18.23
N HIS A 3 6.30 -6.18 17.57
CA HIS A 3 6.82 -5.80 16.25
C HIS A 3 8.31 -5.46 16.34
N PRO A 4 9.16 -5.88 15.39
CA PRO A 4 10.63 -5.69 15.45
C PRO A 4 11.09 -4.26 15.72
N GLN A 5 10.37 -3.26 15.22
CA GLN A 5 10.71 -1.84 15.39
C GLN A 5 10.58 -1.31 16.83
N PHE A 6 10.01 -2.11 17.76
CA PHE A 6 9.90 -1.77 19.19
C PHE A 6 10.73 -2.67 20.09
N LEU A 7 11.58 -3.53 19.51
CA LEU A 7 12.56 -4.23 20.33
C LEU A 7 13.56 -3.21 20.91
N PRO A 8 14.06 -3.42 22.13
CA PRO A 8 15.01 -2.49 22.78
C PRO A 8 16.27 -2.20 21.96
N THR A 9 16.60 -3.09 21.03
CA THR A 9 17.79 -3.00 20.16
C THR A 9 17.48 -2.41 18.78
N TRP A 10 16.18 -2.09 18.47
CA TRP A 10 15.86 -1.52 17.18
C TRP A 10 16.41 -0.09 17.08
N SER A 11 17.21 0.16 16.07
CA SER A 11 17.69 1.49 15.70
C SER A 11 17.24 1.82 14.28
N TRP A 12 16.78 3.04 14.07
CA TRP A 12 16.41 3.50 12.75
C TRP A 12 17.64 3.52 11.82
N ARG A 13 17.45 3.03 10.60
CA ARG A 13 18.36 3.19 9.46
C ARG A 13 17.53 3.40 8.21
N LEU A 14 17.95 4.32 7.35
CA LEU A 14 17.40 4.40 6.01
C LEU A 14 17.78 3.14 5.24
N ASN A 15 16.75 2.37 4.85
CA ASN A 15 16.90 1.15 4.04
C ASN A 15 15.71 1.02 3.12
N TRP A 16 15.90 0.36 2.00
CA TRP A 16 14.84 0.08 1.03
C TRP A 16 15.18 -1.11 0.15
N ASP A 17 14.13 -1.67 -0.45
CA ASP A 17 14.23 -2.70 -1.46
C ASP A 17 13.33 -2.36 -2.65
N THR A 18 13.85 -2.55 -3.84
CA THR A 18 13.09 -2.36 -5.07
C THR A 18 12.24 -3.60 -5.31
N ILE A 19 10.93 -3.45 -5.19
CA ILE A 19 9.96 -4.54 -5.42
C ILE A 19 9.83 -4.80 -6.91
N ARG A 20 9.75 -3.73 -7.68
CA ARG A 20 9.76 -3.74 -9.15
C ARG A 20 10.22 -2.36 -9.66
N HIS A 21 10.41 -2.23 -10.96
CA HIS A 21 11.01 -1.04 -11.59
C HIS A 21 10.37 0.32 -11.18
N ASP A 22 9.10 0.32 -10.82
CA ASP A 22 8.30 1.51 -10.47
C ASP A 22 7.86 1.57 -9.00
N LEU A 23 8.15 0.54 -8.19
CA LEU A 23 7.78 0.47 -6.79
C LEU A 23 8.94 0.05 -5.90
N THR A 24 9.29 0.90 -4.95
CA THR A 24 10.31 0.67 -3.91
C THR A 24 9.66 0.81 -2.54
N ILE A 25 9.96 -0.10 -1.61
CA ILE A 25 9.46 -0.08 -0.23
C ILE A 25 10.63 0.09 0.73
N GLY A 26 10.44 0.91 1.77
CA GLY A 26 11.50 1.08 2.76
C GLY A 26 11.10 1.81 4.04
N SER A 27 12.11 2.14 4.85
CA SER A 27 11.95 2.90 6.08
C SER A 27 11.74 4.40 5.79
N CYS A 28 11.22 5.15 6.77
CA CYS A 28 10.97 6.57 6.58
C CYS A 28 12.26 7.38 6.36
N PRO A 29 12.28 8.33 5.41
CA PRO A 29 13.30 9.38 5.37
C PRO A 29 13.11 10.34 6.56
N ARG A 30 14.19 10.71 7.23
CA ARG A 30 14.16 11.62 8.38
C ARG A 30 14.53 13.06 8.03
N GLY A 31 15.16 13.25 6.88
CA GLY A 31 15.60 14.58 6.47
C GLY A 31 15.92 14.69 4.98
N PRO A 32 16.31 15.90 4.53
CA PRO A 32 16.64 16.17 3.15
C PRO A 32 17.66 15.21 2.54
N ALA A 33 18.74 14.93 3.24
CA ALA A 33 19.81 14.02 2.77
C ALA A 33 19.29 12.60 2.46
N ASP A 34 18.28 12.13 3.20
CA ASP A 34 17.66 10.83 2.92
C ASP A 34 16.86 10.85 1.63
N LEU A 35 16.13 11.94 1.35
CA LEU A 35 15.42 12.12 0.07
C LEU A 35 16.38 12.22 -1.11
N ASP A 36 17.48 12.98 -0.97
CA ASP A 36 18.51 13.09 -2.00
C ASP A 36 19.10 11.72 -2.31
N ARG A 37 19.39 10.95 -1.28
CA ARG A 37 19.92 9.60 -1.43
C ARG A 37 18.92 8.65 -2.12
N LEU A 38 17.65 8.68 -1.72
CA LEU A 38 16.59 7.89 -2.36
C LEU A 38 16.42 8.27 -3.83
N GLN A 39 16.47 9.56 -4.15
CA GLN A 39 16.36 10.04 -5.52
C GLN A 39 17.57 9.62 -6.37
N ALA A 40 18.77 9.70 -5.84
CA ALA A 40 20.01 9.33 -6.54
C ALA A 40 20.14 7.80 -6.72
N GLU A 41 19.94 7.02 -5.65
CA GLU A 41 20.23 5.58 -5.65
C GLU A 41 19.02 4.73 -6.07
N ALA A 42 17.81 5.04 -5.56
CA ALA A 42 16.58 4.32 -5.91
C ALA A 42 15.84 4.95 -7.11
N ARG A 43 16.30 6.11 -7.60
CA ARG A 43 15.74 6.84 -8.77
C ARG A 43 14.23 7.10 -8.63
N ILE A 44 13.77 7.40 -7.44
CA ILE A 44 12.37 7.70 -7.19
C ILE A 44 11.96 9.05 -7.80
N SER A 45 10.70 9.19 -8.17
CA SER A 45 10.09 10.45 -8.60
C SER A 45 8.86 10.84 -7.75
N ALA A 46 8.41 9.92 -6.89
CA ALA A 46 7.32 10.17 -5.95
C ALA A 46 7.57 9.46 -4.62
N VAL A 47 7.01 10.02 -3.56
CA VAL A 47 7.01 9.45 -2.21
C VAL A 47 5.57 9.37 -1.73
N LEU A 48 5.15 8.20 -1.25
CA LEU A 48 3.92 8.01 -0.50
C LEU A 48 4.28 7.62 0.94
N SER A 49 4.08 8.56 1.86
CA SER A 49 4.29 8.36 3.29
C SER A 49 3.02 7.88 3.97
N LEU A 50 3.11 6.79 4.72
CA LEU A 50 2.03 6.24 5.54
C LEU A 50 2.22 6.52 7.05
N GLN A 51 3.18 7.36 7.41
CA GLN A 51 3.44 7.66 8.82
C GLN A 51 2.31 8.50 9.42
N HIS A 52 1.82 8.09 10.57
CA HIS A 52 0.93 8.88 11.43
C HIS A 52 1.74 9.90 12.24
N ASP A 53 1.09 10.96 12.69
CA ASP A 53 1.72 12.05 13.45
C ASP A 53 2.50 11.52 14.65
N GLU A 54 1.96 10.54 15.39
CA GLU A 54 2.65 9.87 16.50
C GLU A 54 4.01 9.25 16.11
N CYS A 55 4.13 8.76 14.87
CA CYS A 55 5.40 8.22 14.36
C CYS A 55 6.37 9.35 14.01
N LEU A 56 5.86 10.44 13.42
CA LEU A 56 6.65 11.62 13.06
C LEU A 56 7.22 12.28 14.31
N GLU A 57 6.38 12.48 15.34
CA GLU A 57 6.80 13.04 16.64
C GLU A 57 7.86 12.17 17.31
N LYS A 58 7.64 10.85 17.41
CA LYS A 58 8.61 9.93 18.04
C LYS A 58 9.98 9.91 17.36
N LEU A 59 10.04 10.19 16.07
CA LEU A 59 11.27 10.23 15.27
C LEU A 59 11.78 11.65 15.02
N GLU A 60 11.12 12.66 15.59
CA GLU A 60 11.45 14.08 15.43
C GLU A 60 11.52 14.51 13.96
N ILE A 61 10.55 14.03 13.15
CA ILE A 61 10.46 14.34 11.73
C ILE A 61 9.52 15.51 11.50
N ASP A 62 10.05 16.64 11.04
CA ASP A 62 9.26 17.76 10.49
C ASP A 62 8.79 17.38 9.06
N TYR A 63 7.69 16.63 8.97
CA TYR A 63 7.17 16.18 7.68
C TYR A 63 6.79 17.34 6.74
N PRO A 64 6.13 18.44 7.20
CA PRO A 64 5.84 19.58 6.33
C PRO A 64 7.11 20.18 5.70
N ARG A 65 8.19 20.31 6.46
CA ARG A 65 9.49 20.78 5.95
C ARG A 65 10.10 19.80 4.96
N LEU A 66 10.08 18.51 5.29
CA LEU A 66 10.59 17.45 4.43
C LEU A 66 9.83 17.38 3.09
N ALA A 67 8.50 17.50 3.13
CA ALA A 67 7.65 17.49 1.94
C ALA A 67 7.88 18.75 1.06
N ARG A 68 8.07 19.92 1.67
CA ARG A 68 8.44 21.14 0.90
C ARG A 68 9.79 20.95 0.21
N TYR A 69 10.77 20.39 0.91
CA TYR A 69 12.08 20.10 0.33
C TYR A 69 11.96 19.13 -0.86
N GLY A 70 11.29 17.99 -0.67
CA GLY A 70 11.11 17.00 -1.74
C GLY A 70 10.45 17.59 -2.99
N ARG A 71 9.40 18.41 -2.81
CA ARG A 71 8.76 19.11 -3.94
C ARG A 71 9.70 20.08 -4.64
N ALA A 72 10.54 20.77 -3.91
CA ALA A 72 11.56 21.67 -4.50
C ALA A 72 12.61 20.90 -5.30
N GLN A 73 12.86 19.63 -4.98
CA GLN A 73 13.71 18.71 -5.75
C GLN A 73 12.96 17.97 -6.89
N GLY A 74 11.70 18.33 -7.15
CA GLY A 74 10.90 17.74 -8.22
C GLY A 74 10.21 16.41 -7.84
N LEU A 75 10.24 16.00 -6.58
CA LEU A 75 9.50 14.82 -6.11
C LEU A 75 8.01 15.13 -5.91
N ARG A 76 7.15 14.23 -6.35
CA ARG A 76 5.75 14.21 -5.92
C ARG A 76 5.70 13.66 -4.50
N MET A 77 5.15 14.45 -3.56
CA MET A 77 5.11 14.11 -2.13
C MET A 77 3.67 13.93 -1.68
N GLU A 78 3.26 12.71 -1.40
CA GLU A 78 1.93 12.34 -0.92
C GLU A 78 1.99 11.77 0.50
N HIS A 79 0.90 12.00 1.26
CA HIS A 79 0.78 11.57 2.65
C HIS A 79 -0.61 11.00 2.91
N SER A 80 -0.65 9.73 3.29
CA SER A 80 -1.88 9.01 3.67
C SER A 80 -1.64 8.33 5.04
N PRO A 81 -1.76 9.07 6.14
CA PRO A 81 -1.35 8.60 7.46
C PRO A 81 -2.23 7.44 7.95
N MET A 82 -1.57 6.41 8.47
CA MET A 82 -2.18 5.26 9.15
C MET A 82 -1.50 5.06 10.49
N ARG A 83 -2.26 4.76 11.54
CA ARG A 83 -1.70 4.43 12.86
C ARG A 83 -0.91 3.13 12.80
N ASP A 84 0.24 3.14 13.47
CA ASP A 84 1.03 1.92 13.64
C ASP A 84 0.37 1.03 14.69
N PHE A 85 0.42 -0.29 14.49
CA PHE A 85 -0.18 -1.28 15.40
C PHE A 85 -1.70 -1.15 15.62
N ASP A 86 -2.42 -0.45 14.75
CA ASP A 86 -3.86 -0.30 14.79
C ASP A 86 -4.48 -0.87 13.50
N PRO A 87 -4.85 -2.18 13.47
CA PRO A 87 -5.43 -2.81 12.29
C PRO A 87 -6.76 -2.17 11.85
N GLU A 88 -7.54 -1.64 12.79
CA GLU A 88 -8.81 -0.98 12.48
C GLU A 88 -8.61 0.37 11.80
N ASP A 89 -7.62 1.15 12.24
CA ASP A 89 -7.27 2.39 11.54
C ASP A 89 -6.71 2.08 10.14
N GLN A 90 -5.82 1.10 10.04
CA GLN A 90 -5.26 0.66 8.76
C GLN A 90 -6.36 0.17 7.80
N ARG A 91 -7.33 -0.65 8.28
CA ARG A 91 -8.49 -1.09 7.53
C ARG A 91 -9.29 0.07 6.93
N ARG A 92 -9.55 1.11 7.73
CA ARG A 92 -10.30 2.30 7.28
C ARG A 92 -9.53 3.15 6.27
N ARG A 93 -8.21 3.27 6.42
CA ARG A 93 -7.35 4.13 5.60
C ARG A 93 -6.84 3.45 4.33
N LEU A 94 -6.84 2.12 4.29
CA LEU A 94 -6.29 1.34 3.18
C LEU A 94 -6.84 1.73 1.81
N PRO A 95 -8.16 1.95 1.60
CA PRO A 95 -8.69 2.33 0.29
C PRO A 95 -8.09 3.63 -0.27
N GLU A 96 -7.90 4.64 0.57
CA GLU A 96 -7.32 5.92 0.18
C GLU A 96 -5.85 5.76 -0.22
N ALA A 97 -5.06 5.06 0.58
CA ALA A 97 -3.64 4.82 0.30
C ALA A 97 -3.43 4.01 -0.98
N VAL A 98 -4.27 2.99 -1.23
CA VAL A 98 -4.23 2.21 -2.48
C VAL A 98 -4.56 3.07 -3.68
N ARG A 99 -5.55 3.96 -3.58
CA ARG A 99 -5.91 4.90 -4.65
C ARG A 99 -4.75 5.85 -4.96
N ILE A 100 -4.15 6.46 -3.94
CA ILE A 100 -3.01 7.37 -4.12
C ILE A 100 -1.83 6.63 -4.77
N LEU A 101 -1.53 5.40 -4.33
CA LEU A 101 -0.48 4.58 -4.94
C LEU A 101 -0.78 4.31 -6.41
N HIS A 102 -2.05 3.95 -6.74
CA HIS A 102 -2.49 3.75 -8.12
C HIS A 102 -2.31 5.01 -8.97
N ASP A 103 -2.73 6.16 -8.46
CA ASP A 103 -2.64 7.43 -9.18
C ASP A 103 -1.18 7.80 -9.51
N LEU A 104 -0.28 7.62 -8.54
CA LEU A 104 1.14 7.87 -8.74
C LEU A 104 1.75 6.93 -9.80
N LEU A 105 1.48 5.62 -9.69
CA LEU A 105 2.01 4.62 -10.63
C LEU A 105 1.42 4.78 -12.03
N SER A 106 0.11 5.08 -12.15
CA SER A 106 -0.56 5.31 -13.44
C SER A 106 -0.07 6.57 -14.16
N GLN A 107 0.45 7.56 -13.42
CA GLN A 107 1.11 8.75 -13.95
C GLN A 107 2.58 8.50 -14.35
N GLY A 108 3.06 7.27 -14.22
CA GLY A 108 4.43 6.88 -14.60
C GLY A 108 5.49 7.23 -13.54
N HIS A 109 5.09 7.52 -12.31
CA HIS A 109 6.04 7.75 -11.23
C HIS A 109 6.74 6.46 -10.78
N ARG A 110 7.99 6.61 -10.34
CA ARG A 110 8.73 5.61 -9.58
C ARG A 110 8.51 5.92 -8.11
N VAL A 111 7.64 5.14 -7.47
CA VAL A 111 7.12 5.43 -6.14
C VAL A 111 7.98 4.82 -5.05
N TYR A 112 8.37 5.65 -4.09
CA TYR A 112 8.86 5.22 -2.78
C TYR A 112 7.68 5.15 -1.80
N LEU A 113 7.25 3.96 -1.48
CA LEU A 113 6.19 3.69 -0.52
C LEU A 113 6.80 3.34 0.84
N HIS A 114 6.53 4.14 1.87
CA HIS A 114 7.10 3.87 3.17
C HIS A 114 6.14 4.06 4.34
N CYS A 115 6.40 3.36 5.41
CA CYS A 115 5.90 3.65 6.74
C CYS A 115 7.09 4.02 7.65
N THR A 116 7.15 3.57 8.90
CA THR A 116 8.32 3.81 9.75
C THR A 116 9.48 2.88 9.40
N ALA A 117 9.25 1.58 9.34
CA ALA A 117 10.27 0.56 9.08
C ALA A 117 10.17 -0.08 7.68
N GLY A 118 9.09 0.17 6.92
CA GLY A 118 8.86 -0.49 5.65
C GLY A 118 8.44 -1.96 5.79
N ILE A 119 7.81 -2.34 6.89
CA ILE A 119 7.49 -3.74 7.20
C ILE A 119 5.98 -4.00 7.12
N ASN A 120 5.15 -3.23 7.85
CA ASN A 120 3.72 -3.49 8.02
C ASN A 120 2.84 -2.68 7.05
N ARG A 121 2.65 -1.38 7.32
CA ARG A 121 1.71 -0.51 6.58
C ARG A 121 2.03 -0.40 5.09
N SER A 122 3.31 -0.26 4.74
CA SER A 122 3.72 -0.18 3.33
C SER A 122 3.52 -1.50 2.59
N SER A 123 3.79 -2.64 3.22
CA SER A 123 3.50 -3.94 2.61
C SER A 123 1.99 -4.21 2.50
N LEU A 124 1.18 -3.73 3.47
CA LEU A 124 -0.27 -3.81 3.41
C LEU A 124 -0.83 -3.06 2.19
N VAL A 125 -0.39 -1.82 1.97
CA VAL A 125 -0.82 -1.03 0.81
C VAL A 125 -0.34 -1.67 -0.50
N ALA A 126 0.91 -2.16 -0.53
CA ALA A 126 1.46 -2.80 -1.73
C ALA A 126 0.72 -4.10 -2.08
N VAL A 127 0.46 -5.00 -1.11
CA VAL A 127 -0.27 -6.24 -1.38
C VAL A 127 -1.70 -5.96 -1.82
N ALA A 128 -2.37 -4.99 -1.21
CA ALA A 128 -3.71 -4.59 -1.61
C ALA A 128 -3.73 -4.02 -3.05
N TYR A 129 -2.76 -3.20 -3.41
CA TYR A 129 -2.62 -2.69 -4.77
C TYR A 129 -2.39 -3.81 -5.78
N LEU A 130 -1.43 -4.70 -5.53
CA LEU A 130 -1.10 -5.80 -6.43
C LEU A 130 -2.28 -6.76 -6.66
N THR A 131 -3.04 -7.04 -5.60
CA THR A 131 -4.16 -7.99 -5.68
C THR A 131 -5.46 -7.35 -6.17
N TRP A 132 -5.83 -6.18 -5.64
CA TRP A 132 -7.14 -5.57 -5.93
C TRP A 132 -7.14 -4.74 -7.21
N ILE A 133 -6.01 -4.11 -7.55
CA ILE A 133 -5.92 -3.26 -8.73
C ILE A 133 -5.32 -4.01 -9.91
N GLU A 134 -4.19 -4.69 -9.71
CA GLU A 134 -3.52 -5.43 -10.79
C GLU A 134 -4.05 -6.86 -10.98
N GLY A 135 -4.79 -7.39 -10.01
CA GLY A 135 -5.43 -8.71 -10.11
C GLY A 135 -4.49 -9.89 -9.93
N GLN A 136 -3.31 -9.68 -9.34
CA GLN A 136 -2.41 -10.77 -8.96
C GLN A 136 -3.05 -11.68 -7.91
N SER A 137 -2.63 -12.94 -7.84
CA SER A 137 -2.98 -13.78 -6.71
C SER A 137 -2.30 -13.28 -5.43
N LEU A 138 -2.88 -13.58 -4.27
CA LEU A 138 -2.29 -13.19 -2.99
C LEU A 138 -0.90 -13.83 -2.80
N ASP A 139 -0.77 -15.09 -3.22
CA ASP A 139 0.50 -15.84 -3.12
C ASP A 139 1.59 -15.21 -4.01
N ASP A 140 1.25 -14.82 -5.26
CA ASP A 140 2.20 -14.16 -6.16
C ASP A 140 2.61 -12.78 -5.63
N ALA A 141 1.64 -11.98 -5.14
CA ALA A 141 1.91 -10.67 -4.58
C ALA A 141 2.83 -10.76 -3.35
N MET A 142 2.56 -11.73 -2.45
CA MET A 142 3.41 -11.95 -1.28
C MET A 142 4.78 -12.51 -1.65
N ALA A 143 4.85 -13.43 -2.61
CA ALA A 143 6.14 -13.96 -3.10
C ALA A 143 7.00 -12.84 -3.70
N LEU A 144 6.40 -11.92 -4.48
CA LEU A 144 7.08 -10.74 -5.01
C LEU A 144 7.63 -9.83 -3.89
N LEU A 145 6.80 -9.52 -2.90
CA LEU A 145 7.19 -8.64 -1.80
C LEU A 145 8.27 -9.27 -0.92
N GLN A 146 8.07 -10.54 -0.50
CA GLN A 146 9.01 -11.25 0.37
C GLN A 146 10.30 -11.62 -0.33
N GLY A 147 10.26 -11.85 -1.64
CA GLY A 147 11.45 -12.10 -2.44
C GLY A 147 12.43 -10.92 -2.47
N ALA A 148 11.90 -9.69 -2.47
CA ALA A 148 12.69 -8.48 -2.42
C ALA A 148 12.97 -8.02 -0.98
N ARG A 149 11.98 -8.12 -0.09
CA ARG A 149 12.02 -7.63 1.29
C ARG A 149 11.44 -8.67 2.25
N PRO A 150 12.25 -9.60 2.76
CA PRO A 150 11.79 -10.75 3.57
C PRO A 150 11.04 -10.38 4.85
N GLU A 151 11.28 -9.19 5.42
CA GLU A 151 10.69 -8.75 6.68
C GLU A 151 9.25 -8.25 6.55
N VAL A 152 8.69 -8.14 5.34
CA VAL A 152 7.31 -7.63 5.15
C VAL A 152 6.30 -8.50 5.91
N SER A 153 5.44 -7.82 6.65
CA SER A 153 4.44 -8.45 7.52
C SER A 153 3.18 -7.57 7.58
N PRO A 154 2.32 -7.58 6.55
CA PRO A 154 1.08 -6.83 6.55
C PRO A 154 0.10 -7.36 7.61
N TYR A 155 -0.75 -6.51 8.17
CA TYR A 155 -1.86 -6.95 9.02
C TYR A 155 -2.99 -7.54 8.18
N TRP A 156 -3.13 -8.86 8.23
CA TRP A 156 -4.14 -9.59 7.47
C TRP A 156 -5.56 -9.21 7.86
N ASP A 157 -5.82 -8.98 9.15
CA ASP A 157 -7.12 -8.52 9.64
C ASP A 157 -7.54 -7.19 8.98
N ALA A 158 -6.58 -6.28 8.77
CA ALA A 158 -6.83 -5.02 8.07
C ALA A 158 -7.11 -5.24 6.58
N TYR A 159 -6.34 -6.11 5.92
CA TYR A 159 -6.52 -6.45 4.51
C TYR A 159 -7.87 -7.12 4.25
N GLU A 160 -8.15 -8.21 4.96
CA GLU A 160 -9.37 -9.00 4.80
C GLU A 160 -10.60 -8.19 5.20
N GLY A 161 -10.54 -7.50 6.35
CA GLY A 161 -11.62 -6.66 6.82
C GLY A 161 -11.96 -5.53 5.85
N CYS A 162 -10.96 -4.86 5.28
CA CYS A 162 -11.19 -3.83 4.25
C CYS A 162 -11.84 -4.42 3.00
N GLY A 163 -11.38 -5.57 2.53
CA GLY A 163 -12.00 -6.27 1.40
C GLY A 163 -13.47 -6.62 1.65
N GLN A 164 -13.77 -7.12 2.85
CA GLN A 164 -15.16 -7.43 3.27
C GLN A 164 -16.04 -6.17 3.34
N ASP A 165 -15.52 -5.04 3.83
CA ASP A 165 -16.25 -3.77 3.87
C ASP A 165 -16.59 -3.26 2.47
N LEU A 166 -15.64 -3.35 1.54
CA LEU A 166 -15.87 -2.96 0.15
C LEU A 166 -16.92 -3.85 -0.52
N ILE A 167 -16.86 -5.18 -0.30
CA ILE A 167 -17.85 -6.14 -0.81
C ILE A 167 -19.23 -5.85 -0.21
N ALA A 168 -19.32 -5.65 1.10
CA ALA A 168 -20.58 -5.38 1.78
C ALA A 168 -21.24 -4.08 1.29
N ARG A 169 -20.45 -3.02 1.12
CA ARG A 169 -20.91 -1.72 0.62
C ARG A 169 -21.48 -1.80 -0.79
N HIS A 170 -20.99 -2.69 -1.61
CA HIS A 170 -21.37 -2.85 -3.02
C HIS A 170 -22.14 -4.15 -3.30
N ALA A 171 -22.77 -4.74 -2.29
CA ALA A 171 -23.42 -6.05 -2.39
C ALA A 171 -24.48 -6.15 -3.51
N ASP A 172 -25.25 -5.07 -3.74
CA ASP A 172 -26.28 -5.05 -4.79
C ASP A 172 -25.65 -5.07 -6.19
N GLN A 173 -24.64 -4.25 -6.44
CA GLN A 173 -23.92 -4.22 -7.70
C GLN A 173 -23.21 -5.57 -7.97
N ILE A 174 -22.64 -6.18 -6.92
CA ILE A 174 -22.03 -7.51 -7.03
C ILE A 174 -23.08 -8.55 -7.42
N ARG A 175 -24.28 -8.56 -6.82
CA ARG A 175 -25.37 -9.48 -7.19
C ARG A 175 -25.78 -9.32 -8.66
N GLN A 176 -25.96 -8.09 -9.12
CA GLN A 176 -26.26 -7.79 -10.51
C GLN A 176 -25.18 -8.31 -11.45
N ARG A 177 -23.91 -8.05 -11.11
CA ARG A 177 -22.76 -8.49 -11.90
C ARG A 177 -22.63 -10.01 -11.96
N ILE A 178 -22.89 -10.73 -10.86
CA ILE A 178 -22.93 -12.20 -10.83
C ILE A 178 -24.00 -12.71 -11.81
N ALA A 179 -25.21 -12.13 -11.81
CA ALA A 179 -26.28 -12.54 -12.70
C ALA A 179 -25.91 -12.32 -14.18
N GLU A 180 -25.25 -11.21 -14.52
CA GLU A 180 -24.74 -10.95 -15.88
C GLU A 180 -23.68 -11.98 -16.30
N LEU A 181 -22.67 -12.22 -15.44
CA LEU A 181 -21.61 -13.18 -15.72
C LEU A 181 -22.14 -14.60 -15.89
N SER A 182 -23.17 -14.99 -15.11
CA SER A 182 -23.83 -16.29 -15.21
C SER A 182 -24.58 -16.46 -16.54
N ARG A 183 -25.21 -15.37 -17.03
CA ARG A 183 -25.87 -15.38 -18.34
C ARG A 183 -24.87 -15.48 -19.49
N GLN A 184 -23.75 -14.76 -19.39
CA GLN A 184 -22.70 -14.74 -20.42
C GLN A 184 -21.90 -16.04 -20.48
N ASN A 185 -21.73 -16.75 -19.37
CA ASN A 185 -20.89 -17.95 -19.24
C ASN A 185 -21.58 -19.03 -18.40
N PRO A 186 -22.67 -19.63 -18.87
CA PRO A 186 -23.50 -20.56 -18.08
C PRO A 186 -22.76 -21.85 -17.65
N GLY A 187 -21.68 -22.20 -18.35
CA GLY A 187 -20.86 -23.38 -18.02
C GLY A 187 -19.85 -23.21 -16.89
N ARG A 188 -19.69 -21.98 -16.34
CA ARG A 188 -18.78 -21.75 -15.21
C ARG A 188 -19.50 -21.81 -13.87
N SER A 189 -18.79 -22.24 -12.82
CA SER A 189 -19.38 -22.36 -11.49
C SER A 189 -19.76 -20.98 -10.88
N ALA A 190 -20.80 -20.96 -10.05
CA ALA A 190 -21.24 -19.77 -9.32
C ALA A 190 -20.11 -19.13 -8.48
N LYS A 191 -19.20 -19.95 -7.93
CA LYS A 191 -18.03 -19.48 -7.17
C LYS A 191 -17.10 -18.62 -8.04
N ILE A 192 -16.87 -19.02 -9.29
CA ILE A 192 -16.02 -18.27 -10.23
C ILE A 192 -16.67 -16.93 -10.58
N HIS A 193 -17.99 -16.89 -10.86
CA HIS A 193 -18.70 -15.66 -11.14
C HIS A 193 -18.67 -14.70 -9.97
N ARG A 194 -18.90 -15.20 -8.75
CA ARG A 194 -18.83 -14.40 -7.52
C ARG A 194 -17.43 -13.80 -7.34
N SER A 195 -16.39 -14.62 -7.33
CA SER A 195 -15.01 -14.14 -7.13
C SER A 195 -14.59 -13.10 -8.18
N ARG A 196 -15.06 -13.26 -9.43
CA ARG A 196 -14.82 -12.29 -10.49
C ARG A 196 -15.57 -10.97 -10.24
N ALA A 197 -16.86 -11.04 -9.90
CA ALA A 197 -17.67 -9.87 -9.62
C ALA A 197 -17.15 -9.07 -8.43
N GLU A 198 -16.73 -9.75 -7.35
CA GLU A 198 -16.14 -9.12 -6.17
C GLU A 198 -14.84 -8.38 -6.52
N ARG A 199 -13.92 -9.00 -7.27
CA ARG A 199 -12.68 -8.34 -7.71
C ARG A 199 -12.94 -7.13 -8.61
N GLU A 200 -13.81 -7.28 -9.62
CA GLU A 200 -14.17 -6.18 -10.51
C GLU A 200 -14.76 -5.01 -9.72
N MET A 201 -15.61 -5.30 -8.73
CA MET A 201 -16.24 -4.28 -7.89
C MET A 201 -15.27 -3.58 -6.95
N ILE A 202 -14.40 -4.32 -6.27
CA ILE A 202 -13.35 -3.73 -5.41
C ILE A 202 -12.49 -2.78 -6.25
N ARG A 203 -12.04 -3.24 -7.42
CA ARG A 203 -11.24 -2.41 -8.31
C ARG A 203 -11.98 -1.14 -8.73
N THR A 204 -13.23 -1.25 -9.17
CA THR A 204 -14.05 -0.09 -9.55
C THR A 204 -14.28 0.86 -8.38
N ALA A 205 -14.54 0.35 -7.18
CA ALA A 205 -14.71 1.17 -5.99
C ALA A 205 -13.46 1.97 -5.58
N LEU A 206 -12.29 1.45 -5.94
CA LEU A 206 -11.01 2.08 -5.59
C LEU A 206 -10.53 3.09 -6.65
N ILE A 207 -10.71 2.79 -7.94
CA ILE A 207 -10.10 3.59 -9.02
C ILE A 207 -11.10 4.01 -10.11
N GLY A 208 -12.39 3.64 -9.95
CA GLY A 208 -13.61 4.04 -10.61
C GLY A 208 -13.81 4.31 -11.88
#